data_9ff101c98fb1e1b96ed75064c2b44f58
#
_entry.id   9ff101c98fb1e1b96ed75064c2b44f58
#
_cell.length_a   1.000
_cell.length_b   1.000
_cell.length_c   1.000
_cell.angle_alpha   90.00
_cell.angle_beta   90.00
_cell.angle_gamma   90.00
#
_symmetry.space_group_name_H-M   'P 1'
#
loop_
_entity.id
_entity.type
_entity.pdbx_description
1 polymer ?
#
loop_
_entity_poly.entity_id
_entity_poly.type
_entity_poly.pdbx_seq_one_letter_code
_entity_poly.pdbx_strand_id
1 'polypeptide(L)'
;MTPITKLSVNVNAIAQLRNRRNLPWPSVTGLSRIALEAGAYGITVHPRPDERHIRRTDVFEIRDMLRADWAGKEFNIEGYPTEDFLALCEAARPDQVTLVPDEPGQATSDHGWDCVRHQDMLRAVVDRMQGQDMRVSLFLDADWTQVASASRTGARRIEIYTGPYGHTFDPVEKARRLDDIVLTAEAADAAAMGVNAGHDLTLDNLPPLKARAPLIAEVSIGHAITADALVYGMAETIRRYRAACGDPVG
;
A
#
# COMPACT_ATOMS: atom_id res chain seq x y z
N MET A 1 -6.84 17.24 17.49
CA MET A 1 -6.54 17.22 16.05
C MET A 1 -6.66 15.79 15.56
N THR A 2 -7.37 15.52 14.48
CA THR A 2 -7.40 14.18 13.86
C THR A 2 -5.99 13.86 13.38
N PRO A 3 -5.45 12.67 13.66
CA PRO A 3 -4.10 12.33 13.21
C PRO A 3 -4.01 12.39 11.67
N ILE A 4 -2.85 12.80 11.17
CA ILE A 4 -2.56 12.84 9.73
C ILE A 4 -2.40 11.40 9.24
N THR A 5 -3.12 11.04 8.18
CA THR A 5 -2.90 9.78 7.47
C THR A 5 -1.74 9.95 6.50
N LYS A 6 -0.75 9.08 6.58
CA LYS A 6 0.43 9.12 5.71
C LYS A 6 0.08 8.67 4.30
N LEU A 7 0.66 9.35 3.29
CA LEU A 7 0.48 8.97 1.88
C LEU A 7 1.71 8.23 1.38
N SER A 8 1.57 6.94 1.08
CA SER A 8 2.52 6.16 0.30
C SER A 8 2.09 6.14 -1.17
N VAL A 9 3.01 6.44 -2.08
CA VAL A 9 2.72 6.49 -3.52
C VAL A 9 3.10 5.16 -4.15
N ASN A 10 2.10 4.41 -4.62
CA ASN A 10 2.31 3.19 -5.36
C ASN A 10 2.62 3.52 -6.83
N VAL A 11 3.80 3.14 -7.30
CA VAL A 11 4.30 3.51 -8.63
C VAL A 11 4.14 2.40 -9.70
N ASN A 12 3.34 1.37 -9.40
CA ASN A 12 3.11 0.25 -10.32
C ASN A 12 2.52 0.71 -11.67
N ALA A 13 1.52 1.62 -11.66
CA ALA A 13 0.88 2.12 -12.88
C ALA A 13 1.85 2.93 -13.75
N ILE A 14 2.78 3.66 -13.15
CA ILE A 14 3.86 4.37 -13.84
C ILE A 14 4.78 3.36 -14.55
N ALA A 15 5.20 2.32 -13.83
CA ALA A 15 6.04 1.27 -14.38
C ALA A 15 5.32 0.48 -15.49
N GLN A 16 4.02 0.23 -15.34
CA GLN A 16 3.20 -0.41 -16.36
C GLN A 16 3.12 0.43 -17.64
N LEU A 17 2.98 1.75 -17.52
CA LEU A 17 3.00 2.66 -18.68
C LEU A 17 4.37 2.64 -19.38
N ARG A 18 5.48 2.68 -18.62
CA ARG A 18 6.85 2.52 -19.17
C ARG A 18 6.98 1.20 -19.94
N ASN A 19 6.46 0.10 -19.40
CA ASN A 19 6.61 -1.23 -19.98
C ASN A 19 5.80 -1.43 -21.28
N ARG A 20 4.86 -0.52 -21.63
CA ARG A 20 4.16 -0.55 -22.92
C ARG A 20 5.09 -0.29 -24.11
N ARG A 21 6.23 0.32 -23.87
CA ARG A 21 7.27 0.59 -24.88
C ARG A 21 8.61 0.19 -24.28
N ASN A 22 9.54 -0.26 -25.08
CA ASN A 22 10.92 -0.53 -24.60
C ASN A 22 11.75 0.76 -24.56
N LEU A 23 11.32 1.70 -23.70
CA LEU A 23 11.91 3.04 -23.54
C LEU A 23 12.09 3.33 -22.04
N PRO A 24 13.03 4.25 -21.67
CA PRO A 24 13.30 4.56 -20.26
C PRO A 24 12.27 5.50 -19.61
N TRP A 25 11.22 5.87 -20.32
CA TRP A 25 10.18 6.77 -19.79
C TRP A 25 8.77 6.17 -19.90
N PRO A 26 7.86 6.58 -18.97
CA PRO A 26 8.15 7.45 -17.82
C PRO A 26 9.17 6.80 -16.85
N SER A 27 10.10 7.63 -16.33
CA SER A 27 11.06 7.15 -15.31
C SER A 27 10.35 6.90 -14.00
N VAL A 28 10.43 5.67 -13.47
CA VAL A 28 9.81 5.29 -12.20
C VAL A 28 10.48 6.03 -11.05
N THR A 29 11.82 6.01 -10.97
CA THR A 29 12.57 6.75 -9.97
C THR A 29 12.42 8.27 -10.10
N GLY A 30 12.35 8.80 -11.33
CA GLY A 30 12.14 10.23 -11.57
C GLY A 30 10.80 10.73 -11.04
N LEU A 31 9.70 9.99 -11.30
CA LEU A 31 8.38 10.35 -10.77
C LEU A 31 8.26 10.08 -9.27
N SER A 32 8.96 9.07 -8.75
CA SER A 32 9.08 8.86 -7.30
C SER A 32 9.76 10.04 -6.59
N ARG A 33 10.83 10.62 -7.17
CA ARG A 33 11.48 11.84 -6.65
C ARG A 33 10.50 13.00 -6.59
N ILE A 34 9.77 13.27 -7.67
CA ILE A 34 8.78 14.35 -7.71
C ILE A 34 7.69 14.14 -6.64
N ALA A 35 7.25 12.90 -6.43
CA ALA A 35 6.27 12.58 -5.39
C ALA A 35 6.82 12.86 -3.98
N LEU A 36 8.06 12.47 -3.70
CA LEU A 36 8.73 12.70 -2.41
C LEU A 36 9.01 14.19 -2.17
N GLU A 37 9.45 14.93 -3.20
CA GLU A 37 9.62 16.39 -3.16
C GLU A 37 8.30 17.12 -2.86
N ALA A 38 7.18 16.61 -3.41
CA ALA A 38 5.84 17.12 -3.11
C ALA A 38 5.31 16.68 -1.74
N GLY A 39 6.09 15.91 -0.97
CA GLY A 39 5.84 15.56 0.42
C GLY A 39 5.19 14.20 0.64
N ALA A 40 5.20 13.29 -0.32
CA ALA A 40 4.79 11.90 -0.08
C ALA A 40 5.58 11.31 1.11
N TYR A 41 4.94 10.46 1.90
CA TYR A 41 5.57 9.81 3.05
C TYR A 41 6.50 8.69 2.62
N GLY A 42 6.11 7.93 1.60
CA GLY A 42 6.89 6.79 1.12
C GLY A 42 6.54 6.40 -0.32
N ILE A 43 7.21 5.37 -0.77
CA ILE A 43 6.99 4.73 -2.09
C ILE A 43 6.62 3.27 -1.87
N THR A 44 5.59 2.83 -2.57
CA THR A 44 5.15 1.44 -2.59
C THR A 44 5.35 0.84 -3.98
N VAL A 45 5.82 -0.40 -4.02
CA VAL A 45 6.00 -1.20 -5.24
C VAL A 45 5.50 -2.62 -5.05
N HIS A 46 4.94 -3.23 -6.12
CA HIS A 46 4.53 -4.63 -6.15
C HIS A 46 5.24 -5.36 -7.31
N PRO A 47 6.44 -5.87 -7.11
CA PRO A 47 7.17 -6.63 -8.13
C PRO A 47 6.52 -8.01 -8.34
N ARG A 48 5.65 -8.12 -9.33
CA ARG A 48 5.05 -9.41 -9.69
C ARG A 48 6.06 -10.31 -10.42
N PRO A 49 5.92 -11.65 -10.34
CA PRO A 49 6.87 -12.58 -10.97
C PRO A 49 7.03 -12.38 -12.48
N ASP A 50 6.02 -11.89 -13.18
CA ASP A 50 6.05 -11.63 -14.62
C ASP A 50 6.55 -10.23 -15.01
N GLU A 51 6.92 -9.40 -14.02
CA GLU A 51 7.41 -8.03 -14.20
C GLU A 51 6.52 -7.14 -15.08
N ARG A 52 5.20 -7.40 -15.10
CA ARG A 52 4.24 -6.64 -15.94
C ARG A 52 4.27 -5.13 -15.68
N HIS A 53 4.69 -4.71 -14.48
CA HIS A 53 4.89 -3.32 -14.09
C HIS A 53 6.26 -3.11 -13.42
N ILE A 54 6.40 -3.26 -12.12
CA ILE A 54 7.68 -3.15 -11.41
C ILE A 54 8.60 -4.31 -11.79
N ARG A 55 9.80 -3.99 -12.25
CA ARG A 55 10.88 -4.93 -12.51
C ARG A 55 11.71 -5.10 -11.25
N ARG A 56 12.42 -6.21 -11.16
CA ARG A 56 13.35 -6.45 -10.05
C ARG A 56 14.41 -5.35 -9.93
N THR A 57 14.88 -4.80 -11.05
CA THR A 57 15.81 -3.67 -11.08
C THR A 57 15.22 -2.40 -10.49
N ASP A 58 13.93 -2.10 -10.72
CA ASP A 58 13.27 -0.92 -10.18
C ASP A 58 13.28 -0.93 -8.64
N VAL A 59 13.13 -2.11 -8.02
CA VAL A 59 13.15 -2.26 -6.56
C VAL A 59 14.47 -1.76 -5.99
N PHE A 60 15.59 -2.15 -6.59
CA PHE A 60 16.91 -1.72 -6.14
C PHE A 60 17.20 -0.25 -6.46
N GLU A 61 16.78 0.24 -7.61
CA GLU A 61 16.93 1.65 -8.01
C GLU A 61 16.16 2.59 -7.05
N ILE A 62 14.92 2.22 -6.67
CA ILE A 62 14.12 2.98 -5.71
C ILE A 62 14.76 2.92 -4.32
N ARG A 63 15.16 1.73 -3.86
CA ARG A 63 15.87 1.58 -2.59
C ARG A 63 17.11 2.47 -2.51
N ASP A 64 17.95 2.44 -3.54
CA ASP A 64 19.21 3.19 -3.56
C ASP A 64 18.95 4.70 -3.60
N MET A 65 17.96 5.13 -4.37
CA MET A 65 17.47 6.51 -4.38
C MET A 65 17.01 6.96 -3.00
N LEU A 66 16.17 6.15 -2.32
CA LEU A 66 15.65 6.50 -0.99
C LEU A 66 16.78 6.59 0.04
N ARG A 67 17.72 5.65 0.02
CA ARG A 67 18.86 5.66 0.95
C ARG A 67 19.80 6.82 0.74
N ALA A 68 20.01 7.23 -0.51
CA ALA A 68 20.93 8.32 -0.84
C ALA A 68 20.35 9.70 -0.51
N ASP A 69 19.07 9.93 -0.86
CA ASP A 69 18.53 11.30 -0.94
C ASP A 69 17.33 11.53 -0.01
N TRP A 70 16.72 10.44 0.53
CA TRP A 70 15.42 10.51 1.21
C TRP A 70 15.39 9.71 2.52
N ALA A 71 16.44 9.83 3.34
CA ALA A 71 16.50 9.15 4.64
C ALA A 71 15.26 9.47 5.50
N GLY A 72 14.61 8.42 6.00
CA GLY A 72 13.38 8.53 6.79
C GLY A 72 12.07 8.51 5.98
N LYS A 73 12.14 8.42 4.64
CA LYS A 73 10.99 8.09 3.80
C LYS A 73 10.83 6.57 3.72
N GLU A 74 9.59 6.11 3.80
CA GLU A 74 9.27 4.69 3.84
C GLU A 74 9.37 4.03 2.46
N PHE A 75 9.96 2.85 2.41
CA PHE A 75 9.90 1.94 1.29
C PHE A 75 9.07 0.71 1.64
N ASN A 76 7.95 0.51 0.93
CA ASN A 76 7.08 -0.65 1.07
C ASN A 76 7.16 -1.53 -0.18
N ILE A 77 7.36 -2.84 0.01
CA ILE A 77 7.31 -3.85 -1.07
C ILE A 77 6.14 -4.78 -0.81
N GLU A 78 5.23 -4.88 -1.79
CA GLU A 78 4.06 -5.76 -1.75
C GLU A 78 4.33 -7.03 -2.55
N GLY A 79 3.80 -8.17 -2.12
CA GLY A 79 3.85 -9.40 -2.90
C GLY A 79 3.36 -10.64 -2.18
N TYR A 80 3.13 -11.69 -2.97
CA TYR A 80 2.85 -13.03 -2.47
C TYR A 80 4.17 -13.67 -1.95
N PRO A 81 4.16 -14.32 -0.78
CA PRO A 81 5.38 -14.78 -0.10
C PRO A 81 6.01 -16.04 -0.72
N THR A 82 6.38 -15.99 -2.00
CA THR A 82 7.26 -17.01 -2.60
C THR A 82 8.67 -16.85 -2.09
N GLU A 83 9.50 -17.90 -2.16
CA GLU A 83 10.91 -17.80 -1.78
C GLU A 83 11.66 -16.74 -2.57
N ASP A 84 11.36 -16.58 -3.87
CA ASP A 84 11.98 -15.54 -4.70
C ASP A 84 11.58 -14.12 -4.26
N PHE A 85 10.32 -13.91 -3.88
CA PHE A 85 9.85 -12.65 -3.31
C PHE A 85 10.51 -12.35 -1.96
N LEU A 86 10.58 -13.35 -1.07
CA LEU A 86 11.19 -13.19 0.25
C LEU A 86 12.70 -12.88 0.11
N ALA A 87 13.39 -13.58 -0.78
CA ALA A 87 14.80 -13.29 -1.08
C ALA A 87 15.02 -11.89 -1.68
N LEU A 88 14.07 -11.39 -2.50
CA LEU A 88 14.09 -10.01 -3.00
C LEU A 88 13.96 -9.00 -1.86
N CYS A 89 13.01 -9.20 -0.92
CA CYS A 89 12.84 -8.35 0.25
C CYS A 89 14.08 -8.36 1.14
N GLU A 90 14.66 -9.53 1.38
CA GLU A 90 15.91 -9.68 2.16
C GLU A 90 17.09 -8.93 1.54
N ALA A 91 17.21 -8.94 0.21
CA ALA A 91 18.25 -8.21 -0.49
C ALA A 91 17.98 -6.69 -0.55
N ALA A 92 16.72 -6.29 -0.68
CA ALA A 92 16.32 -4.87 -0.77
C ALA A 92 16.25 -4.19 0.59
N ARG A 93 15.86 -4.91 1.66
CA ARG A 93 15.67 -4.37 3.02
C ARG A 93 14.73 -3.17 3.03
N PRO A 94 13.46 -3.33 2.64
CA PRO A 94 12.46 -2.27 2.76
C PRO A 94 12.11 -2.02 4.23
N ASP A 95 11.49 -0.88 4.52
CA ASP A 95 10.95 -0.56 5.84
C ASP A 95 9.71 -1.40 6.15
N GLN A 96 8.92 -1.70 5.12
CA GLN A 96 7.70 -2.52 5.22
C GLN A 96 7.62 -3.55 4.08
N VAL A 97 7.10 -4.72 4.42
CA VAL A 97 6.67 -5.76 3.48
C VAL A 97 5.18 -5.97 3.67
N THR A 98 4.38 -5.70 2.64
CA THR A 98 2.95 -6.00 2.64
C THR A 98 2.70 -7.34 1.93
N LEU A 99 2.28 -8.34 2.69
CA LEU A 99 1.97 -9.66 2.14
C LEU A 99 0.56 -9.66 1.54
N VAL A 100 0.45 -10.03 0.27
CA VAL A 100 -0.81 -10.12 -0.47
C VAL A 100 -1.06 -11.55 -0.95
N PRO A 101 -2.33 -12.04 -0.99
CA PRO A 101 -2.64 -13.42 -1.38
C PRO A 101 -2.75 -13.62 -2.91
N ASP A 102 -2.07 -12.78 -3.69
CA ASP A 102 -2.19 -12.77 -5.14
C ASP A 102 -1.58 -14.01 -5.80
N GLU A 103 -2.40 -14.83 -6.42
CA GLU A 103 -1.90 -15.95 -7.21
C GLU A 103 -1.14 -15.47 -8.47
N PRO A 104 -0.15 -16.26 -8.93
CA PRO A 104 0.49 -16.00 -10.22
C PRO A 104 -0.54 -15.90 -11.34
N GLY A 105 -0.54 -14.80 -12.09
CA GLY A 105 -1.50 -14.57 -13.18
C GLY A 105 -2.72 -13.74 -12.84
N GLN A 106 -3.01 -13.51 -11.58
CA GLN A 106 -4.08 -12.61 -11.14
C GLN A 106 -3.83 -11.16 -11.64
N ALA A 107 -4.86 -10.50 -12.18
CA ALA A 107 -4.71 -9.19 -12.83
C ALA A 107 -4.36 -8.08 -11.84
N THR A 108 -5.00 -8.09 -10.68
CA THR A 108 -4.80 -7.15 -9.57
C THR A 108 -5.13 -7.83 -8.24
N SER A 109 -4.74 -7.25 -7.12
CA SER A 109 -5.18 -7.72 -5.81
C SER A 109 -6.67 -7.42 -5.65
N ASP A 110 -7.50 -8.43 -5.46
CA ASP A 110 -8.96 -8.33 -5.42
C ASP A 110 -9.59 -8.97 -4.18
N HIS A 111 -8.77 -9.51 -3.28
CA HIS A 111 -9.18 -10.07 -1.99
C HIS A 111 -8.03 -10.07 -0.99
N GLY A 112 -8.37 -10.15 0.31
CA GLY A 112 -7.42 -10.24 1.42
C GLY A 112 -7.09 -11.69 1.81
N TRP A 113 -6.14 -11.86 2.74
CA TRP A 113 -5.79 -13.15 3.31
C TRP A 113 -6.93 -13.77 4.12
N ASP A 114 -7.19 -15.05 3.92
CA ASP A 114 -7.82 -15.90 4.92
C ASP A 114 -6.76 -16.24 6.00
N CYS A 115 -6.67 -15.38 7.01
CA CYS A 115 -5.69 -15.53 8.08
C CYS A 115 -5.96 -16.72 9.01
N VAL A 116 -7.15 -17.27 8.99
CA VAL A 116 -7.47 -18.51 9.73
C VAL A 116 -6.81 -19.70 9.04
N ARG A 117 -7.03 -19.81 7.74
CA ARG A 117 -6.52 -20.92 6.91
C ARG A 117 -5.00 -20.89 6.77
N HIS A 118 -4.41 -19.69 6.64
CA HIS A 118 -3.00 -19.51 6.32
C HIS A 118 -2.14 -19.10 7.53
N GLN A 119 -2.66 -19.21 8.75
CA GLN A 119 -2.03 -18.66 9.96
C GLN A 119 -0.59 -19.11 10.18
N ASP A 120 -0.30 -20.40 10.05
CA ASP A 120 1.05 -20.94 10.34
C ASP A 120 2.07 -20.51 9.27
N MET A 121 1.67 -20.52 8.00
CA MET A 121 2.50 -20.03 6.91
C MET A 121 2.80 -18.54 7.06
N LEU A 122 1.77 -17.73 7.31
CA LEU A 122 1.93 -16.29 7.51
C LEU A 122 2.82 -16.00 8.72
N ARG A 123 2.66 -16.71 9.84
CA ARG A 123 3.51 -16.56 11.01
C ARG A 123 4.98 -16.80 10.67
N ALA A 124 5.30 -17.90 9.99
CA ALA A 124 6.68 -18.22 9.63
C ALA A 124 7.30 -17.12 8.73
N VAL A 125 6.52 -16.57 7.79
CA VAL A 125 6.97 -15.46 6.94
C VAL A 125 7.14 -14.17 7.74
N VAL A 126 6.20 -13.84 8.61
CA VAL A 126 6.26 -12.66 9.48
C VAL A 126 7.50 -12.72 10.37
N ASP A 127 7.75 -13.85 11.02
CA ASP A 127 8.93 -14.03 11.88
C ASP A 127 10.23 -13.86 11.08
N ARG A 128 10.29 -14.40 9.85
CA ARG A 128 11.45 -14.28 8.96
C ARG A 128 11.74 -12.83 8.57
N MET A 129 10.72 -12.08 8.18
CA MET A 129 10.89 -10.68 7.75
C MET A 129 11.14 -9.75 8.93
N GLN A 130 10.37 -9.88 10.00
CA GLN A 130 10.54 -9.02 11.19
C GLN A 130 11.84 -9.33 11.96
N GLY A 131 12.35 -10.57 11.90
CA GLY A 131 13.67 -10.94 12.39
C GLY A 131 14.82 -10.22 11.68
N GLN A 132 14.55 -9.55 10.58
CA GLN A 132 15.48 -8.73 9.81
C GLN A 132 15.08 -7.25 9.79
N ASP A 133 14.33 -6.77 10.80
CA ASP A 133 13.91 -5.39 11.00
C ASP A 133 12.96 -4.82 9.91
N MET A 134 12.34 -5.68 9.11
CA MET A 134 11.31 -5.28 8.14
C MET A 134 9.93 -5.42 8.80
N ARG A 135 9.15 -4.33 8.86
CA ARG A 135 7.77 -4.39 9.36
C ARG A 135 6.89 -5.17 8.40
N VAL A 136 6.06 -6.07 8.91
CA VAL A 136 5.10 -6.81 8.07
C VAL A 136 3.69 -6.25 8.24
N SER A 137 3.02 -6.02 7.09
CA SER A 137 1.60 -5.72 6.96
C SER A 137 0.91 -6.86 6.21
N LEU A 138 -0.30 -7.24 6.63
CA LEU A 138 -1.10 -8.25 5.94
C LEU A 138 -2.26 -7.58 5.21
N PHE A 139 -2.39 -7.86 3.90
CA PHE A 139 -3.51 -7.38 3.11
C PHE A 139 -4.77 -8.15 3.46
N LEU A 140 -5.81 -7.46 3.97
CA LEU A 140 -7.06 -8.04 4.45
C LEU A 140 -8.27 -7.39 3.79
N ASP A 141 -9.30 -8.19 3.54
CA ASP A 141 -10.62 -7.64 3.31
C ASP A 141 -11.10 -6.80 4.52
N ALA A 142 -12.05 -5.91 4.30
CA ALA A 142 -12.72 -5.18 5.38
C ALA A 142 -13.63 -6.13 6.17
N ASP A 143 -13.01 -7.10 6.83
CA ASP A 143 -13.63 -8.15 7.65
C ASP A 143 -12.93 -8.23 9.01
N TRP A 144 -13.55 -7.62 10.01
CA TRP A 144 -13.03 -7.59 11.38
C TRP A 144 -12.83 -9.01 12.00
N THR A 145 -13.53 -10.04 11.50
CA THR A 145 -13.42 -11.40 12.02
C THR A 145 -12.06 -12.04 11.74
N GLN A 146 -11.34 -11.56 10.71
CA GLN A 146 -10.01 -12.01 10.35
C GLN A 146 -8.90 -11.44 11.27
N VAL A 147 -9.17 -10.29 11.91
CA VAL A 147 -8.15 -9.53 12.64
C VAL A 147 -7.51 -10.33 13.79
N ALA A 148 -8.31 -11.08 14.54
CA ALA A 148 -7.77 -11.90 15.62
C ALA A 148 -6.77 -12.96 15.12
N SER A 149 -7.00 -13.54 13.94
CA SER A 149 -6.07 -14.49 13.31
C SER A 149 -4.85 -13.78 12.71
N ALA A 150 -5.04 -12.62 12.10
CA ALA A 150 -3.95 -11.77 11.62
C ALA A 150 -3.00 -11.37 12.77
N SER A 151 -3.53 -10.93 13.91
CA SER A 151 -2.73 -10.58 15.09
C SER A 151 -1.90 -11.77 15.60
N ARG A 152 -2.45 -12.99 15.60
CA ARG A 152 -1.72 -14.20 16.03
C ARG A 152 -0.55 -14.58 15.11
N THR A 153 -0.46 -14.04 13.90
CA THR A 153 0.73 -14.21 13.04
C THR A 153 1.93 -13.42 13.55
N GLY A 154 1.73 -12.42 14.40
CA GLY A 154 2.77 -11.49 14.84
C GLY A 154 2.99 -10.29 13.91
N ALA A 155 2.23 -10.16 12.83
CA ALA A 155 2.30 -9.00 11.94
C ALA A 155 1.98 -7.70 12.70
N ARG A 156 2.72 -6.63 12.42
CA ARG A 156 2.56 -5.36 13.12
C ARG A 156 1.46 -4.48 12.55
N ARG A 157 1.05 -4.74 11.30
CA ARG A 157 0.01 -3.99 10.59
C ARG A 157 -0.92 -4.89 9.80
N ILE A 158 -2.09 -4.36 9.50
CA ILE A 158 -2.92 -4.81 8.40
C ILE A 158 -3.02 -3.71 7.37
N GLU A 159 -3.27 -4.06 6.11
CA GLU A 159 -3.69 -3.15 5.06
C GLU A 159 -5.09 -3.55 4.61
N ILE A 160 -6.08 -2.71 4.91
CA ILE A 160 -7.48 -2.98 4.56
C ILE A 160 -7.69 -2.75 3.06
N TYR A 161 -8.18 -3.77 2.36
CA TYR A 161 -8.59 -3.68 0.97
C TYR A 161 -9.83 -2.80 0.81
N THR A 162 -9.66 -1.63 0.21
CA THR A 162 -10.72 -0.64 0.03
C THR A 162 -11.42 -0.69 -1.33
N GLY A 163 -11.08 -1.66 -2.20
CA GLY A 163 -11.68 -1.83 -3.53
C GLY A 163 -13.21 -1.85 -3.53
N PRO A 164 -13.89 -2.68 -2.71
CA PRO A 164 -15.35 -2.70 -2.65
C PRO A 164 -15.97 -1.35 -2.27
N TYR A 165 -15.31 -0.56 -1.42
CA TYR A 165 -15.72 0.81 -1.10
C TYR A 165 -15.47 1.77 -2.28
N GLY A 166 -14.34 1.62 -2.97
CA GLY A 166 -13.94 2.47 -4.10
C GLY A 166 -14.80 2.26 -5.34
N HIS A 167 -15.22 1.02 -5.60
CA HIS A 167 -15.95 0.65 -6.81
C HIS A 167 -17.48 0.84 -6.73
N THR A 168 -18.06 1.01 -5.55
CA THR A 168 -19.50 1.20 -5.45
C THR A 168 -19.89 2.66 -5.57
N PHE A 169 -20.92 2.91 -6.40
CA PHE A 169 -21.55 4.23 -6.60
C PHE A 169 -22.91 4.32 -5.92
N ASP A 170 -23.46 3.20 -5.43
CA ASP A 170 -24.68 3.21 -4.62
C ASP A 170 -24.38 3.79 -3.23
N PRO A 171 -25.08 4.86 -2.78
CA PRO A 171 -24.75 5.51 -1.51
C PRO A 171 -24.97 4.62 -0.27
N VAL A 172 -25.97 3.74 -0.31
CA VAL A 172 -26.28 2.84 0.82
C VAL A 172 -25.21 1.76 0.93
N GLU A 173 -24.87 1.13 -0.19
CA GLU A 173 -23.80 0.13 -0.23
C GLU A 173 -22.45 0.75 0.13
N LYS A 174 -22.16 1.96 -0.37
CA LYS A 174 -20.93 2.68 -0.04
C LYS A 174 -20.81 2.96 1.46
N ALA A 175 -21.91 3.38 2.10
CA ALA A 175 -21.92 3.59 3.55
C ALA A 175 -21.68 2.29 4.31
N ARG A 176 -22.30 1.19 3.89
CA ARG A 176 -22.09 -0.15 4.47
C ARG A 176 -20.62 -0.59 4.36
N ARG A 177 -20.00 -0.45 3.18
CA ARG A 177 -18.58 -0.78 2.98
C ARG A 177 -17.67 0.06 3.84
N LEU A 178 -18.01 1.32 4.04
CA LEU A 178 -17.27 2.20 4.93
C LEU A 178 -17.38 1.76 6.40
N ASP A 179 -18.57 1.32 6.83
CA ASP A 179 -18.78 0.77 8.18
C ASP A 179 -17.95 -0.52 8.38
N ASP A 180 -17.88 -1.42 7.40
CA ASP A 180 -17.03 -2.61 7.43
C ASP A 180 -15.54 -2.24 7.64
N ILE A 181 -15.06 -1.19 6.94
CA ILE A 181 -13.69 -0.67 7.11
C ILE A 181 -13.47 -0.13 8.53
N VAL A 182 -14.42 0.65 9.05
CA VAL A 182 -14.34 1.21 10.41
C VAL A 182 -14.23 0.11 11.45
N LEU A 183 -15.13 -0.89 11.39
CA LEU A 183 -15.13 -2.03 12.31
C LEU A 183 -13.81 -2.82 12.25
N THR A 184 -13.26 -3.01 11.05
CA THR A 184 -11.99 -3.71 10.87
C THR A 184 -10.82 -2.91 11.44
N ALA A 185 -10.82 -1.58 11.25
CA ALA A 185 -9.79 -0.70 11.80
C ALA A 185 -9.84 -0.67 13.34
N GLU A 186 -11.04 -0.61 13.93
CA GLU A 186 -11.24 -0.64 15.39
C GLU A 186 -10.79 -1.98 15.98
N ALA A 187 -11.11 -3.10 15.32
CA ALA A 187 -10.66 -4.43 15.74
C ALA A 187 -9.13 -4.55 15.69
N ALA A 188 -8.49 -3.98 14.67
CA ALA A 188 -7.03 -3.99 14.55
C ALA A 188 -6.35 -3.15 15.64
N ASP A 189 -6.87 -1.96 15.92
CA ASP A 189 -6.36 -1.10 17.00
C ASP A 189 -6.51 -1.79 18.37
N ALA A 190 -7.66 -2.41 18.64
CA ALA A 190 -7.89 -3.20 19.86
C ALA A 190 -6.93 -4.41 19.98
N ALA A 191 -6.44 -4.93 18.85
CA ALA A 191 -5.43 -5.98 18.80
C ALA A 191 -3.99 -5.44 18.79
N ALA A 192 -3.79 -4.13 19.02
CA ALA A 192 -2.52 -3.42 18.97
C ALA A 192 -1.78 -3.53 17.62
N MET A 193 -2.52 -3.66 16.53
CA MET A 193 -2.01 -3.63 15.16
C MET A 193 -2.22 -2.25 14.55
N GLY A 194 -1.22 -1.74 13.82
CA GLY A 194 -1.39 -0.55 13.01
C GLY A 194 -2.29 -0.83 11.79
N VAL A 195 -2.95 0.21 11.29
CA VAL A 195 -3.89 0.09 10.17
C VAL A 195 -3.39 0.91 8.99
N ASN A 196 -3.19 0.22 7.86
CA ASN A 196 -3.06 0.82 6.54
C ASN A 196 -4.34 0.54 5.74
N ALA A 197 -4.54 1.28 4.65
CA ALA A 197 -5.60 1.00 3.69
C ALA A 197 -5.11 1.28 2.27
N GLY A 198 -5.63 0.55 1.30
CA GLY A 198 -5.23 0.70 -0.08
C GLY A 198 -6.25 0.12 -1.06
N HIS A 199 -6.06 0.47 -2.31
CA HIS A 199 -6.85 0.11 -3.48
C HIS A 199 -8.04 1.04 -3.74
N ASP A 200 -8.06 1.61 -4.95
CA ASP A 200 -9.17 2.40 -5.52
C ASP A 200 -9.59 3.63 -4.70
N LEU A 201 -8.65 4.15 -3.91
CA LEU A 201 -8.82 5.44 -3.23
C LEU A 201 -8.55 6.60 -4.20
N THR A 202 -9.45 7.59 -4.15
CA THR A 202 -9.46 8.78 -5.01
C THR A 202 -9.59 10.06 -4.18
N LEU A 203 -9.44 11.22 -4.81
CA LEU A 203 -9.68 12.51 -4.14
C LEU A 203 -11.12 12.65 -3.61
N ASP A 204 -12.09 11.93 -4.20
CA ASP A 204 -13.49 12.01 -3.80
C ASP A 204 -13.83 11.09 -2.62
N ASN A 205 -13.24 9.88 -2.58
CA ASN A 205 -13.60 8.88 -1.57
C ASN A 205 -12.66 8.84 -0.35
N LEU A 206 -11.45 9.37 -0.46
CA LEU A 206 -10.47 9.42 0.62
C LEU A 206 -10.87 10.35 1.79
N PRO A 207 -11.39 11.58 1.57
CA PRO A 207 -11.81 12.44 2.68
C PRO A 207 -12.92 11.84 3.57
N PRO A 208 -14.01 11.27 3.02
CA PRO A 208 -15.03 10.60 3.87
C PRO A 208 -14.48 9.34 4.56
N LEU A 209 -13.61 8.56 3.90
CA LEU A 209 -12.93 7.44 4.55
C LEU A 209 -12.13 7.90 5.78
N LYS A 210 -11.28 8.90 5.60
CA LYS A 210 -10.47 9.44 6.70
C LYS A 210 -11.29 9.99 7.85
N ALA A 211 -12.41 10.66 7.54
CA ALA A 211 -13.30 11.22 8.55
C ALA A 211 -13.94 10.14 9.43
N ARG A 212 -14.31 8.99 8.83
CA ARG A 212 -14.99 7.88 9.51
C ARG A 212 -14.01 6.86 10.13
N ALA A 213 -12.83 6.65 9.53
CA ALA A 213 -11.82 5.69 9.98
C ALA A 213 -10.50 6.41 10.34
N PRO A 214 -10.46 7.25 11.38
CA PRO A 214 -9.28 8.04 11.76
C PRO A 214 -8.10 7.19 12.26
N LEU A 215 -8.30 5.90 12.53
CA LEU A 215 -7.28 4.94 12.90
C LEU A 215 -6.39 4.50 11.74
N ILE A 216 -6.77 4.78 10.49
CA ILE A 216 -5.94 4.51 9.32
C ILE A 216 -4.72 5.43 9.35
N ALA A 217 -3.57 4.84 9.65
CA ALA A 217 -2.32 5.56 9.79
C ALA A 217 -1.65 5.88 8.45
N GLU A 218 -1.94 5.07 7.42
CA GLU A 218 -1.31 5.19 6.10
C GLU A 218 -2.25 4.68 5.00
N VAL A 219 -2.17 5.32 3.83
CA VAL A 219 -2.82 4.85 2.60
C VAL A 219 -1.80 4.65 1.49
N SER A 220 -1.95 3.55 0.73
CA SER A 220 -1.16 3.24 -0.47
C SER A 220 -2.04 3.47 -1.70
N ILE A 221 -1.68 4.45 -2.55
CA ILE A 221 -2.49 4.86 -3.70
C ILE A 221 -1.63 4.92 -4.96
N GLY A 222 -2.05 4.21 -6.01
CA GLY A 222 -1.31 4.13 -7.28
C GLY A 222 -2.11 4.56 -8.50
N HIS A 223 -3.16 3.81 -8.83
CA HIS A 223 -3.92 4.02 -10.06
C HIS A 223 -4.49 5.45 -10.16
N ALA A 224 -5.23 5.88 -9.15
CA ALA A 224 -5.86 7.20 -9.15
C ALA A 224 -4.84 8.34 -9.14
N ILE A 225 -3.75 8.24 -8.36
CA ILE A 225 -2.65 9.22 -8.41
C ILE A 225 -2.07 9.31 -9.82
N THR A 226 -1.84 8.19 -10.49
CA THR A 226 -1.29 8.19 -11.85
C THR A 226 -2.27 8.81 -12.85
N ALA A 227 -3.57 8.50 -12.75
CA ALA A 227 -4.61 9.09 -13.58
C ALA A 227 -4.72 10.62 -13.38
N ASP A 228 -4.78 11.06 -12.13
CA ASP A 228 -4.86 12.49 -11.79
C ASP A 228 -3.58 13.24 -12.18
N ALA A 229 -2.41 12.59 -12.12
CA ALA A 229 -1.15 13.19 -12.56
C ALA A 229 -1.11 13.50 -14.06
N LEU A 230 -1.89 12.83 -14.89
CA LEU A 230 -2.06 13.17 -16.32
C LEU A 230 -2.81 14.50 -16.50
N VAL A 231 -3.62 14.90 -15.52
CA VAL A 231 -4.42 16.14 -15.55
C VAL A 231 -3.69 17.29 -14.84
N TYR A 232 -3.12 17.04 -13.66
CA TYR A 232 -2.58 18.09 -12.79
C TYR A 232 -1.05 18.11 -12.74
N GLY A 233 -0.38 17.11 -13.29
CA GLY A 233 1.03 16.84 -13.05
C GLY A 233 1.28 16.19 -11.66
N MET A 234 2.35 15.40 -11.56
CA MET A 234 2.62 14.57 -10.36
C MET A 234 2.70 15.40 -9.06
N ALA A 235 3.45 16.49 -9.06
CA ALA A 235 3.67 17.28 -7.85
C ALA A 235 2.35 17.86 -7.27
N GLU A 236 1.49 18.41 -8.14
CA GLU A 236 0.21 18.97 -7.71
C GLU A 236 -0.75 17.86 -7.26
N THR A 237 -0.78 16.73 -7.94
CA THR A 237 -1.56 15.57 -7.54
C THR A 237 -1.19 15.12 -6.14
N ILE A 238 0.11 14.96 -5.83
CA ILE A 238 0.55 14.57 -4.49
C ILE A 238 0.10 15.58 -3.43
N ARG A 239 0.22 16.89 -3.68
CA ARG A 239 -0.29 17.90 -2.74
C ARG A 239 -1.78 17.74 -2.46
N ARG A 240 -2.60 17.49 -3.48
CA ARG A 240 -4.06 17.24 -3.32
C ARG A 240 -4.35 15.99 -2.50
N TYR A 241 -3.66 14.88 -2.75
CA TYR A 241 -3.85 13.66 -1.97
C TYR A 241 -3.36 13.82 -0.53
N ARG A 242 -2.27 14.55 -0.29
CA ARG A 242 -1.84 14.90 1.07
C ARG A 242 -2.90 15.72 1.81
N ALA A 243 -3.47 16.73 1.17
CA ALA A 243 -4.57 17.50 1.75
C ALA A 243 -5.78 16.61 2.07
N ALA A 244 -6.13 15.68 1.18
CA ALA A 244 -7.19 14.68 1.40
C ALA A 244 -6.86 13.73 2.57
N CYS A 245 -5.58 13.45 2.83
CA CYS A 245 -5.08 12.73 4.00
C CYS A 245 -5.08 13.58 5.29
N GLY A 246 -5.47 14.86 5.20
CA GLY A 246 -5.49 15.79 6.33
C GLY A 246 -4.11 16.34 6.71
N ASP A 247 -3.16 16.24 5.81
CA ASP A 247 -1.84 16.86 5.96
C ASP A 247 -1.94 18.31 5.47
N PRO A 248 -1.67 19.32 6.34
CA PRO A 248 -1.72 20.71 5.90
C PRO A 248 -0.62 20.95 4.87
N VAL A 249 -1.05 21.19 3.64
CA VAL A 249 -0.14 21.58 2.55
C VAL A 249 0.11 23.06 2.73
N GLY A 250 1.28 23.41 3.29
CA GLY A 250 1.75 24.78 3.36
C GLY A 250 2.23 25.26 2.00
#